data_c142483594d6283232f052cf63ae5eaf
#
_entry.id   c142483594d6283232f052cf63ae5eaf
#
_cell.length_a   1.000
_cell.length_b   1.000
_cell.length_c   1.000
_cell.angle_alpha   90.00
_cell.angle_beta   90.00
_cell.angle_gamma   90.00
#
_symmetry.space_group_name_H-M   'P 1'
#
loop_
_entity.id
_entity.type
_entity.pdbx_description
1 polymer ?
#
loop_
_entity_poly.entity_id
_entity_poly.type
_entity_poly.pdbx_seq_one_letter_code
_entity_poly.pdbx_strand_id
1 'polypeptide(L)'
;ILQDISLSEYANKTYFKGGTSLSKAYGLIERFSEDLDLFVFTGDKSASKQAEKTLNKKLSKYIAERNSDIYKTDLSETGGNYRKLFFSYENVFQYVGLKEHLEVEIKCCDLPDKKLMFCPADKRVIKPIVTTFLESIGQEELTNTYKLKSFEMLCINPRKTICDKISRLVKLSYHDDATLLLAKHIRDVYDLSALYHNQEYNDYLHSEDFLNAMYRVTIEDGLNKNSRSHLPLADAPIFKEAETVMALPEVATAYTTDLKKLTFDKSKMPPIDKAVEALKNLYKILVKFEIYRNH
;
A
#
# COMPACT_ATOMS: atom_id res chain seq x y z
N ILE A 1 -16.85 1.57 5.94
CA ILE A 1 -16.36 2.16 4.67
C ILE A 1 -16.08 1.09 3.62
N LEU A 2 -15.13 0.14 3.80
CA LEU A 2 -14.82 -0.88 2.77
C LEU A 2 -16.03 -1.76 2.46
N GLN A 3 -16.78 -2.19 3.47
CA GLN A 3 -18.00 -2.96 3.30
C GLN A 3 -19.08 -2.18 2.56
N ASP A 4 -19.27 -0.90 2.86
CA ASP A 4 -20.23 -0.04 2.15
C ASP A 4 -19.88 0.07 0.66
N ILE A 5 -18.58 0.24 0.35
CA ILE A 5 -18.10 0.26 -1.05
C ILE A 5 -18.37 -1.07 -1.73
N SER A 6 -18.10 -2.20 -1.06
CA SER A 6 -18.29 -3.54 -1.62
C SER A 6 -19.74 -3.88 -1.97
N LEU A 7 -20.69 -3.23 -1.31
CA LEU A 7 -22.13 -3.38 -1.51
C LEU A 7 -22.76 -2.30 -2.42
N SER A 8 -21.94 -1.43 -2.99
CA SER A 8 -22.36 -0.29 -3.80
C SER A 8 -22.15 -0.50 -5.31
N GLU A 9 -22.64 0.43 -6.11
CA GLU A 9 -22.35 0.52 -7.55
C GLU A 9 -20.86 0.70 -7.88
N TYR A 10 -20.03 1.03 -6.89
CA TYR A 10 -18.59 1.23 -7.00
C TYR A 10 -17.78 -0.05 -6.77
N ALA A 11 -18.40 -1.16 -6.34
CA ALA A 11 -17.72 -2.40 -5.97
C ALA A 11 -16.73 -2.93 -7.04
N ASN A 12 -17.16 -2.92 -8.31
CA ASN A 12 -16.37 -3.41 -9.44
C ASN A 12 -15.42 -2.35 -10.06
N LYS A 13 -15.34 -1.17 -9.47
CA LYS A 13 -14.53 -0.04 -9.94
C LYS A 13 -13.56 0.46 -8.89
N THR A 14 -13.57 -0.13 -7.71
CA THR A 14 -12.76 0.27 -6.56
C THR A 14 -11.89 -0.89 -6.12
N TYR A 15 -10.60 -0.64 -6.00
CA TYR A 15 -9.60 -1.62 -5.67
C TYR A 15 -8.92 -1.22 -4.36
N PHE A 16 -8.97 -2.10 -3.37
CA PHE A 16 -8.25 -1.94 -2.12
C PHE A 16 -6.77 -2.27 -2.32
N LYS A 17 -5.88 -1.41 -1.83
CA LYS A 17 -4.44 -1.55 -2.07
C LYS A 17 -3.61 -1.18 -0.82
N GLY A 18 -2.29 -1.15 -1.00
CA GLY A 18 -1.36 -0.67 0.02
C GLY A 18 -1.11 -1.66 1.15
N GLY A 19 -0.46 -1.18 2.21
CA GLY A 19 -0.09 -1.98 3.36
C GLY A 19 -1.28 -2.60 4.09
N THR A 20 -2.39 -1.85 4.19
CA THR A 20 -3.62 -2.34 4.83
C THR A 20 -4.22 -3.52 4.06
N SER A 21 -4.17 -3.49 2.72
CA SER A 21 -4.59 -4.63 1.89
C SER A 21 -3.69 -5.84 2.09
N LEU A 22 -2.35 -5.66 2.15
CA LEU A 22 -1.42 -6.76 2.43
C LEU A 22 -1.75 -7.48 3.76
N SER A 23 -2.11 -6.70 4.79
CA SER A 23 -2.48 -7.25 6.10
C SER A 23 -3.89 -7.88 6.09
N LYS A 24 -4.91 -7.14 5.66
CA LYS A 24 -6.33 -7.49 5.86
C LYS A 24 -6.91 -8.41 4.78
N ALA A 25 -6.45 -8.29 3.54
CA ALA A 25 -6.95 -9.08 2.43
C ALA A 25 -6.06 -10.29 2.11
N TYR A 26 -4.76 -10.18 2.36
CA TYR A 26 -3.78 -11.21 2.00
C TYR A 26 -3.12 -11.90 3.19
N GLY A 27 -3.15 -11.31 4.40
CA GLY A 27 -2.51 -11.91 5.59
C GLY A 27 -0.99 -12.01 5.49
N LEU A 28 -0.35 -11.12 4.71
CA LEU A 28 1.08 -11.22 4.38
C LEU A 28 1.99 -10.45 5.34
N ILE A 29 1.43 -9.55 6.13
CA ILE A 29 2.19 -8.72 7.07
C ILE A 29 1.46 -8.62 8.42
N GLU A 30 2.25 -8.56 9.49
CA GLU A 30 1.78 -8.59 10.88
C GLU A 30 1.86 -7.20 11.55
N ARG A 31 1.64 -6.13 10.77
CA ARG A 31 1.65 -4.78 11.30
C ARG A 31 0.34 -4.03 11.08
N PHE A 32 0.07 -3.09 11.96
CA PHE A 32 -0.99 -2.10 11.76
C PHE A 32 -0.68 -1.23 10.54
N SER A 33 -1.73 -0.89 9.84
CA SER A 33 -1.73 0.16 8.84
C SER A 33 -2.94 1.04 9.11
N GLU A 34 -2.70 2.33 9.19
CA GLU A 34 -3.66 3.32 9.68
C GLU A 34 -4.47 3.96 8.54
N ASP A 35 -4.07 3.68 7.30
CA ASP A 35 -4.64 4.30 6.11
C ASP A 35 -5.41 3.27 5.28
N LEU A 36 -6.52 3.67 4.68
CA LEU A 36 -7.23 2.92 3.67
C LEU A 36 -6.86 3.48 2.29
N ASP A 37 -6.02 2.77 1.58
CA ASP A 37 -5.62 3.11 0.22
C ASP A 37 -6.58 2.51 -0.80
N LEU A 38 -7.20 3.33 -1.62
CA LEU A 38 -8.10 2.93 -2.68
C LEU A 38 -7.59 3.40 -4.05
N PHE A 39 -7.73 2.56 -5.03
CA PHE A 39 -7.56 2.92 -6.43
C PHE A 39 -8.89 2.77 -7.14
N VAL A 40 -9.27 3.75 -7.96
CA VAL A 40 -10.50 3.68 -8.76
C VAL A 40 -10.18 3.70 -10.24
N PHE A 41 -10.90 2.88 -10.96
CA PHE A 41 -10.80 2.76 -12.41
C PHE A 41 -12.18 2.44 -12.99
N THR A 42 -12.57 3.13 -14.07
CA THR A 42 -13.86 2.92 -14.72
C THR A 42 -14.05 1.51 -15.28
N GLY A 43 -12.95 0.77 -15.48
CA GLY A 43 -12.96 -0.51 -16.20
C GLY A 43 -12.76 -0.34 -17.70
N ASP A 44 -12.95 0.86 -18.22
CA ASP A 44 -12.80 1.18 -19.64
C ASP A 44 -11.45 1.84 -19.91
N LYS A 45 -10.59 1.13 -20.65
CA LYS A 45 -9.27 1.64 -21.06
C LYS A 45 -9.35 2.82 -22.02
N SER A 46 -10.48 3.04 -22.69
CA SER A 46 -10.74 4.17 -23.58
C SER A 46 -11.30 5.40 -22.85
N ALA A 47 -11.74 5.24 -21.61
CA ALA A 47 -12.30 6.35 -20.83
C ALA A 47 -11.32 7.53 -20.69
N SER A 48 -11.84 8.75 -20.76
CA SER A 48 -11.03 9.95 -20.59
C SER A 48 -10.52 10.11 -19.16
N LYS A 49 -9.43 10.89 -18.99
CA LYS A 49 -8.97 11.28 -17.64
C LYS A 49 -10.05 11.99 -16.84
N GLN A 50 -10.92 12.75 -17.51
CA GLN A 50 -12.03 13.42 -16.85
C GLN A 50 -13.09 12.45 -16.34
N ALA A 51 -13.34 11.33 -17.04
CA ALA A 51 -14.24 10.28 -16.57
C ALA A 51 -13.71 9.62 -15.29
N GLU A 52 -12.41 9.33 -15.22
CA GLU A 52 -11.77 8.79 -14.02
C GLU A 52 -11.85 9.76 -12.83
N LYS A 53 -11.56 11.04 -13.05
CA LYS A 53 -11.70 12.08 -12.01
C LYS A 53 -13.14 12.22 -11.52
N THR A 54 -14.10 12.07 -12.44
CA THR A 54 -15.53 12.13 -12.10
C THR A 54 -15.93 10.92 -11.25
N LEU A 55 -15.43 9.72 -11.57
CA LEU A 55 -15.64 8.51 -10.77
C LEU A 55 -15.04 8.69 -9.36
N ASN A 56 -13.79 9.19 -9.28
CA ASN A 56 -13.13 9.47 -8.00
C ASN A 56 -13.95 10.46 -7.15
N LYS A 57 -14.47 11.54 -7.75
CA LYS A 57 -15.32 12.52 -7.06
C LYS A 57 -16.60 11.89 -6.55
N LYS A 58 -17.28 11.07 -7.36
CA LYS A 58 -18.52 10.40 -6.98
C LYS A 58 -18.32 9.43 -5.82
N LEU A 59 -17.27 8.57 -5.89
CA LEU A 59 -16.94 7.65 -4.81
C LEU A 59 -16.61 8.40 -3.52
N SER A 60 -15.79 9.44 -3.59
CA SER A 60 -15.41 10.24 -2.41
C SER A 60 -16.65 10.84 -1.73
N LYS A 61 -17.58 11.38 -2.52
CA LYS A 61 -18.84 11.92 -2.03
C LYS A 61 -19.69 10.82 -1.37
N TYR A 62 -19.83 9.66 -2.02
CA TYR A 62 -20.54 8.51 -1.48
C TYR A 62 -19.99 8.08 -0.12
N ILE A 63 -18.66 7.96 0.02
CA ILE A 63 -18.02 7.57 1.28
C ILE A 63 -18.29 8.62 2.37
N ALA A 64 -18.15 9.91 2.05
CA ALA A 64 -18.38 10.99 3.00
C ALA A 64 -19.85 11.05 3.46
N GLU A 65 -20.80 10.89 2.56
CA GLU A 65 -22.24 10.92 2.88
C GLU A 65 -22.67 9.73 3.74
N ARG A 66 -22.13 8.54 3.48
CA ARG A 66 -22.44 7.33 4.25
C ARG A 66 -21.86 7.35 5.67
N ASN A 67 -20.85 8.19 5.92
CA ASN A 67 -20.15 8.33 7.20
C ASN A 67 -20.14 9.79 7.66
N SER A 68 -21.22 10.53 7.39
CA SER A 68 -21.31 11.99 7.58
C SER A 68 -21.14 12.44 9.04
N ASP A 69 -21.53 11.61 9.98
CA ASP A 69 -21.44 11.83 11.44
C ASP A 69 -19.98 11.88 11.93
N ILE A 70 -19.08 11.19 11.25
CA ILE A 70 -17.65 11.10 11.61
C ILE A 70 -16.72 11.74 10.57
N TYR A 71 -17.25 12.24 9.43
CA TYR A 71 -16.46 12.84 8.36
C TYR A 71 -15.93 14.23 8.75
N LYS A 72 -14.64 14.48 8.51
CA LYS A 72 -13.93 15.74 8.78
C LYS A 72 -13.68 16.51 7.49
N THR A 73 -14.64 17.37 7.13
CA THR A 73 -14.57 18.16 5.89
C THR A 73 -13.41 19.14 5.87
N ASP A 74 -13.11 19.77 7.00
CA ASP A 74 -12.06 20.76 7.19
C ASP A 74 -10.63 20.20 7.03
N LEU A 75 -10.45 18.90 7.29
CA LEU A 75 -9.18 18.21 7.13
C LEU A 75 -9.02 17.58 5.75
N SER A 76 -10.14 17.37 5.04
CA SER A 76 -10.15 16.55 3.82
C SER A 76 -9.67 17.30 2.59
N GLU A 77 -8.76 16.68 1.83
CA GLU A 77 -8.21 17.20 0.57
C GLU A 77 -8.96 16.59 -0.62
N THR A 78 -9.61 17.43 -1.42
CA THR A 78 -10.44 17.00 -2.55
C THR A 78 -9.90 17.51 -3.88
N GLY A 79 -8.74 17.01 -4.30
CA GLY A 79 -8.10 17.36 -5.57
C GLY A 79 -8.36 16.36 -6.69
N GLY A 80 -8.34 16.78 -7.91
CA GLY A 80 -8.40 16.07 -9.19
C GLY A 80 -8.41 14.53 -9.19
N ASN A 81 -7.24 13.93 -9.41
CA ASN A 81 -7.02 12.48 -9.48
C ASN A 81 -6.64 11.84 -8.14
N TYR A 82 -6.38 12.64 -7.11
CA TYR A 82 -6.08 12.20 -5.74
C TYR A 82 -6.99 12.91 -4.76
N ARG A 83 -7.51 12.17 -3.77
CA ARG A 83 -8.35 12.67 -2.69
C ARG A 83 -7.96 12.00 -1.41
N LYS A 84 -7.99 12.77 -0.32
CA LYS A 84 -7.71 12.30 1.02
C LYS A 84 -8.87 12.72 1.94
N LEU A 85 -9.56 11.73 2.49
CA LEU A 85 -10.70 11.93 3.36
C LEU A 85 -10.32 11.53 4.78
N PHE A 86 -10.78 12.30 5.76
CA PHE A 86 -10.51 12.05 7.17
C PHE A 86 -11.82 11.75 7.91
N PHE A 87 -11.77 10.72 8.77
CA PHE A 87 -12.89 10.30 9.59
C PHE A 87 -12.46 10.21 11.03
N SER A 88 -13.22 10.84 11.96
CA SER A 88 -12.96 10.69 13.38
C SER A 88 -13.40 9.32 13.86
N TYR A 89 -12.74 8.81 14.87
CA TYR A 89 -13.21 7.67 15.66
C TYR A 89 -12.98 7.97 17.15
N GLU A 90 -13.83 7.37 17.97
CA GLU A 90 -13.74 7.55 19.40
C GLU A 90 -12.56 6.71 19.93
N ASN A 91 -11.60 7.38 20.56
CA ASN A 91 -10.41 6.73 21.10
C ASN A 91 -10.68 6.38 22.56
N VAL A 92 -11.10 5.14 22.83
CA VAL A 92 -11.39 4.66 24.17
C VAL A 92 -10.11 4.52 25.02
N PHE A 93 -8.98 4.30 24.37
CA PHE A 93 -7.67 4.17 25.01
C PHE A 93 -6.70 5.17 24.38
N GLN A 94 -6.06 5.99 25.20
CA GLN A 94 -4.95 6.84 24.75
C GLN A 94 -3.73 5.95 24.44
N TYR A 95 -3.58 5.58 23.18
CA TYR A 95 -2.40 4.85 22.71
C TYR A 95 -1.46 5.83 22.01
N VAL A 96 -0.27 6.01 22.60
CA VAL A 96 0.75 6.89 22.00
C VAL A 96 1.23 6.31 20.68
N GLY A 97 1.00 7.03 19.58
CA GLY A 97 1.48 6.68 18.24
C GLY A 97 0.41 6.24 17.25
N LEU A 98 -0.86 6.17 17.63
CA LEU A 98 -1.97 6.04 16.67
C LEU A 98 -2.40 7.41 16.17
N LYS A 99 -2.81 7.47 14.89
CA LYS A 99 -3.41 8.68 14.31
C LYS A 99 -4.77 8.97 14.97
N GLU A 100 -5.09 10.24 15.09
CA GLU A 100 -6.39 10.68 15.65
C GLU A 100 -7.57 10.42 14.70
N HIS A 101 -7.28 10.20 13.43
CA HIS A 101 -8.27 10.07 12.37
C HIS A 101 -7.92 8.89 11.45
N LEU A 102 -8.96 8.21 10.98
CA LEU A 102 -8.82 7.28 9.88
C LEU A 102 -8.65 8.08 8.57
N GLU A 103 -7.58 7.83 7.86
CA GLU A 103 -7.33 8.40 6.54
C GLU A 103 -7.79 7.43 5.44
N VAL A 104 -8.54 7.96 4.46
CA VAL A 104 -8.93 7.23 3.25
C VAL A 104 -8.36 7.95 2.05
N GLU A 105 -7.34 7.37 1.44
CA GLU A 105 -6.69 7.88 0.25
C GLU A 105 -7.30 7.23 -1.00
N ILE A 106 -7.77 8.06 -1.94
CA ILE A 106 -8.37 7.57 -3.17
C ILE A 106 -7.63 8.16 -4.36
N LYS A 107 -7.03 7.30 -5.17
CA LYS A 107 -6.35 7.66 -6.41
C LYS A 107 -7.09 7.06 -7.60
N CYS A 108 -7.35 7.86 -8.64
CA CYS A 108 -7.86 7.34 -9.90
C CYS A 108 -6.74 7.17 -10.94
N CYS A 109 -7.03 6.41 -11.98
CA CYS A 109 -6.14 6.25 -13.12
C CYS A 109 -5.97 7.59 -13.85
N ASP A 110 -4.74 8.07 -13.93
CA ASP A 110 -4.37 9.32 -14.62
C ASP A 110 -3.44 9.12 -15.81
N LEU A 111 -3.17 7.86 -16.17
CA LEU A 111 -2.33 7.53 -17.32
C LEU A 111 -2.92 8.04 -18.64
N PRO A 112 -2.08 8.61 -19.51
CA PRO A 112 -2.52 9.02 -20.86
C PRO A 112 -2.89 7.81 -21.73
N ASP A 113 -2.15 6.72 -21.64
CA ASP A 113 -2.47 5.44 -22.26
C ASP A 113 -2.68 4.36 -21.19
N LYS A 114 -3.94 4.00 -20.97
CA LYS A 114 -4.32 3.00 -19.98
C LYS A 114 -4.00 1.55 -20.39
N LYS A 115 -3.59 1.32 -21.66
CA LYS A 115 -3.09 0.01 -22.09
C LYS A 115 -1.77 -0.33 -21.39
N LEU A 116 -1.00 0.70 -20.99
CA LEU A 116 0.24 0.55 -20.25
C LEU A 116 0.01 0.24 -18.75
N MET A 117 -1.21 0.44 -18.26
CA MET A 117 -1.53 0.23 -16.84
C MET A 117 -1.25 -1.21 -16.42
N PHE A 118 -0.43 -1.37 -15.38
CA PHE A 118 -0.22 -2.63 -14.69
C PHE A 118 -1.02 -2.63 -13.38
N CYS A 119 -2.19 -3.24 -13.40
CA CYS A 119 -3.11 -3.26 -12.27
C CYS A 119 -3.73 -4.65 -12.11
N PRO A 120 -2.92 -5.69 -11.79
CA PRO A 120 -3.46 -7.00 -11.48
C PRO A 120 -4.28 -6.91 -10.20
N ALA A 121 -5.44 -7.56 -10.17
CA ALA A 121 -6.35 -7.51 -9.04
C ALA A 121 -6.99 -8.88 -8.80
N ASP A 122 -7.21 -9.17 -7.52
CA ASP A 122 -7.86 -10.38 -7.04
C ASP A 122 -9.14 -9.99 -6.30
N LYS A 123 -10.14 -10.85 -6.36
CA LYS A 123 -11.31 -10.76 -5.50
C LYS A 123 -10.99 -11.47 -4.19
N ARG A 124 -10.96 -10.73 -3.07
CA ARG A 124 -10.56 -11.23 -1.76
C ARG A 124 -11.67 -11.06 -0.74
N VAL A 125 -11.78 -12.04 0.15
CA VAL A 125 -12.65 -11.94 1.32
C VAL A 125 -11.91 -11.16 2.42
N ILE A 126 -12.52 -10.07 2.88
CA ILE A 126 -12.01 -9.26 3.99
C ILE A 126 -12.84 -9.60 5.22
N LYS A 127 -12.16 -10.08 6.26
CA LYS A 127 -12.77 -10.39 7.55
C LYS A 127 -12.30 -9.36 8.59
N PRO A 128 -13.22 -8.63 9.25
CA PRO A 128 -12.84 -7.74 10.33
C PRO A 128 -12.15 -8.50 11.47
N ILE A 129 -11.10 -7.93 12.07
CA ILE A 129 -10.38 -8.58 13.20
C ILE A 129 -11.32 -8.88 14.35
N VAL A 130 -12.24 -7.96 14.65
CA VAL A 130 -13.24 -8.13 15.71
C VAL A 130 -14.12 -9.37 15.45
N THR A 131 -14.45 -9.66 14.20
CA THR A 131 -15.22 -10.85 13.83
C THR A 131 -14.49 -12.13 14.22
N THR A 132 -13.19 -12.22 13.92
CA THR A 132 -12.37 -13.38 14.31
C THR A 132 -12.32 -13.55 15.82
N PHE A 133 -12.20 -12.44 16.56
CA PHE A 133 -12.23 -12.47 18.02
C PHE A 133 -13.59 -12.91 18.55
N LEU A 134 -14.72 -12.35 18.07
CA LEU A 134 -16.06 -12.71 18.49
C LEU A 134 -16.37 -14.20 18.25
N GLU A 135 -15.97 -14.72 17.10
CA GLU A 135 -16.08 -16.15 16.80
C GLU A 135 -15.27 -17.02 17.78
N SER A 136 -14.06 -16.59 18.12
CA SER A 136 -13.20 -17.35 19.05
C SER A 136 -13.74 -17.46 20.48
N ILE A 137 -14.65 -16.56 20.86
CA ILE A 137 -15.30 -16.54 22.17
C ILE A 137 -16.78 -16.93 22.12
N GLY A 138 -17.28 -17.46 20.98
CA GLY A 138 -18.66 -17.91 20.81
C GLY A 138 -19.71 -16.79 20.78
N GLN A 139 -19.31 -15.57 20.39
CA GLN A 139 -20.18 -14.38 20.33
C GLN A 139 -20.53 -13.99 18.87
N GLU A 140 -20.78 -14.97 18.02
CA GLU A 140 -21.03 -14.74 16.59
C GLU A 140 -22.27 -13.91 16.30
N GLU A 141 -23.29 -13.94 17.18
CA GLU A 141 -24.48 -13.13 17.02
C GLU A 141 -24.18 -11.62 16.96
N LEU A 142 -23.14 -11.17 17.66
CA LEU A 142 -22.73 -9.77 17.66
C LEU A 142 -22.21 -9.34 16.29
N THR A 143 -21.72 -10.27 15.47
CA THR A 143 -21.26 -9.96 14.11
C THR A 143 -22.42 -9.46 13.22
N ASN A 144 -23.63 -9.99 13.44
CA ASN A 144 -24.83 -9.56 12.76
C ASN A 144 -25.29 -8.18 13.27
N THR A 145 -25.35 -8.04 14.60
CA THR A 145 -25.79 -6.81 15.27
C THR A 145 -24.96 -5.59 14.87
N TYR A 146 -23.64 -5.76 14.84
CA TYR A 146 -22.71 -4.67 14.53
C TYR A 146 -22.24 -4.63 13.06
N LYS A 147 -22.88 -5.40 12.17
CA LYS A 147 -22.54 -5.46 10.73
C LYS A 147 -21.06 -5.79 10.47
N LEU A 148 -20.50 -6.70 11.24
CA LEU A 148 -19.10 -7.11 11.19
C LEU A 148 -18.87 -8.35 10.31
N LYS A 149 -19.79 -8.68 9.41
CA LYS A 149 -19.65 -9.82 8.49
C LYS A 149 -18.48 -9.63 7.53
N SER A 150 -17.86 -10.73 7.17
CA SER A 150 -16.91 -10.77 6.06
C SER A 150 -17.58 -10.31 4.75
N PHE A 151 -16.84 -9.66 3.90
CA PHE A 151 -17.30 -9.19 2.60
C PHE A 151 -16.21 -9.39 1.54
N GLU A 152 -16.61 -9.46 0.28
CA GLU A 152 -15.68 -9.57 -0.84
C GLU A 152 -15.39 -8.19 -1.44
N MET A 153 -14.12 -7.97 -1.81
CA MET A 153 -13.70 -6.73 -2.47
C MET A 153 -12.58 -7.02 -3.47
N LEU A 154 -12.51 -6.21 -4.53
CA LEU A 154 -11.35 -6.22 -5.43
C LEU A 154 -10.14 -5.63 -4.70
N CYS A 155 -9.02 -6.34 -4.72
CA CYS A 155 -7.78 -5.95 -4.10
C CYS A 155 -6.66 -5.96 -5.13
N ILE A 156 -5.80 -4.94 -5.12
CA ILE A 156 -4.58 -4.95 -5.94
C ILE A 156 -3.70 -6.11 -5.51
N ASN A 157 -3.27 -6.92 -6.47
CA ASN A 157 -2.39 -8.05 -6.21
C ASN A 157 -1.04 -7.58 -5.61
N PRO A 158 -0.50 -8.30 -4.62
CA PRO A 158 0.78 -7.96 -3.98
C PRO A 158 1.94 -7.78 -4.95
N ARG A 159 1.92 -8.42 -6.12
CA ARG A 159 2.91 -8.25 -7.19
C ARG A 159 3.05 -6.80 -7.65
N LYS A 160 1.93 -6.07 -7.78
CA LYS A 160 1.95 -4.62 -8.07
C LYS A 160 2.47 -3.84 -6.87
N THR A 161 2.03 -4.18 -5.66
CA THR A 161 2.45 -3.51 -4.42
C THR A 161 3.97 -3.60 -4.22
N ILE A 162 4.58 -4.74 -4.53
CA ILE A 162 6.04 -4.92 -4.52
C ILE A 162 6.72 -3.90 -5.44
N CYS A 163 6.30 -3.82 -6.69
CA CYS A 163 6.87 -2.89 -7.67
C CYS A 163 6.72 -1.42 -7.22
N ASP A 164 5.54 -1.06 -6.70
CA ASP A 164 5.27 0.31 -6.21
C ASP A 164 6.17 0.68 -5.02
N LYS A 165 6.39 -0.26 -4.09
CA LYS A 165 7.27 -0.04 -2.93
C LYS A 165 8.74 0.07 -3.34
N ILE A 166 9.22 -0.79 -4.23
CA ILE A 166 10.57 -0.68 -4.79
C ILE A 166 10.73 0.70 -5.46
N SER A 167 9.83 1.09 -6.35
CA SER A 167 9.88 2.39 -7.02
C SER A 167 9.87 3.56 -6.03
N ARG A 168 9.07 3.48 -4.96
CA ARG A 168 9.04 4.50 -3.91
C ARG A 168 10.37 4.59 -3.17
N LEU A 169 10.93 3.49 -2.70
CA LEU A 169 12.19 3.46 -1.98
C LEU A 169 13.35 3.99 -2.85
N VAL A 170 13.37 3.64 -4.15
CA VAL A 170 14.33 4.21 -5.11
C VAL A 170 14.23 5.74 -5.12
N LYS A 171 13.03 6.30 -5.31
CA LYS A 171 12.82 7.75 -5.36
C LYS A 171 13.24 8.45 -4.07
N LEU A 172 12.91 7.86 -2.93
CA LEU A 172 13.28 8.39 -1.61
C LEU A 172 14.79 8.37 -1.40
N SER A 173 15.48 7.32 -1.87
CA SER A 173 16.94 7.17 -1.74
C SER A 173 17.74 8.25 -2.49
N TYR A 174 17.16 8.83 -3.54
CA TYR A 174 17.78 9.91 -4.32
C TYR A 174 17.35 11.32 -3.90
N HIS A 175 16.62 11.43 -2.79
CA HIS A 175 16.19 12.73 -2.28
C HIS A 175 17.27 13.33 -1.36
N ASP A 176 17.33 14.66 -1.28
CA ASP A 176 18.30 15.36 -0.42
C ASP A 176 18.11 15.00 1.07
N ASP A 177 16.87 14.80 1.50
CA ASP A 177 16.49 14.34 2.85
C ASP A 177 16.28 12.82 2.92
N ALA A 178 17.01 12.03 2.14
CA ALA A 178 16.79 10.59 1.98
C ALA A 178 16.65 9.85 3.31
N THR A 179 17.54 10.09 4.28
CA THR A 179 17.53 9.42 5.59
C THR A 179 16.21 9.62 6.35
N LEU A 180 15.75 10.87 6.45
CA LEU A 180 14.49 11.20 7.13
C LEU A 180 13.27 10.62 6.40
N LEU A 181 13.29 10.68 5.07
CA LEU A 181 12.23 10.13 4.24
C LEU A 181 12.17 8.60 4.33
N LEU A 182 13.31 7.92 4.32
CA LEU A 182 13.40 6.46 4.49
C LEU A 182 12.90 6.06 5.89
N ALA A 183 13.28 6.79 6.93
CA ALA A 183 12.77 6.55 8.29
C ALA A 183 11.23 6.69 8.37
N LYS A 184 10.65 7.72 7.73
CA LYS A 184 9.19 7.90 7.65
C LYS A 184 8.49 6.78 6.87
N HIS A 185 9.16 6.21 5.87
CA HIS A 185 8.65 5.15 5.02
C HIS A 185 9.21 3.76 5.36
N ILE A 186 9.73 3.57 6.56
CA ILE A 186 10.35 2.32 7.02
C ILE A 186 9.42 1.10 6.90
N ARG A 187 8.10 1.34 6.94
CA ARG A 187 7.07 0.34 6.70
C ARG A 187 7.20 -0.34 5.32
N ASP A 188 7.71 0.37 4.31
CA ASP A 188 7.92 -0.21 2.98
C ASP A 188 9.08 -1.21 2.96
N VAL A 189 10.13 -0.95 3.75
CA VAL A 189 11.26 -1.88 3.94
C VAL A 189 10.77 -3.16 4.62
N TYR A 190 9.98 -3.03 5.69
CA TYR A 190 9.39 -4.17 6.38
C TYR A 190 8.49 -5.00 5.45
N ASP A 191 7.58 -4.34 4.72
CA ASP A 191 6.65 -5.02 3.82
C ASP A 191 7.40 -5.78 2.71
N LEU A 192 8.42 -5.16 2.10
CA LEU A 192 9.27 -5.83 1.10
C LEU A 192 10.04 -6.98 1.70
N SER A 193 10.56 -6.85 2.93
CA SER A 193 11.23 -7.94 3.63
C SER A 193 10.28 -9.11 3.88
N ALA A 194 9.07 -8.84 4.35
CA ALA A 194 8.07 -9.89 4.58
C ALA A 194 7.68 -10.60 3.28
N LEU A 195 7.48 -9.85 2.20
CA LEU A 195 7.16 -10.41 0.88
C LEU A 195 8.34 -11.18 0.28
N TYR A 196 9.57 -10.72 0.47
CA TYR A 196 10.77 -11.42 0.02
C TYR A 196 10.94 -12.78 0.72
N HIS A 197 10.62 -12.90 2.01
CA HIS A 197 10.70 -14.15 2.76
C HIS A 197 9.46 -15.06 2.59
N ASN A 198 8.44 -14.62 1.87
CA ASN A 198 7.33 -15.47 1.44
C ASN A 198 7.68 -16.17 0.13
N GLN A 199 7.57 -17.51 0.08
CA GLN A 199 8.01 -18.32 -1.05
C GLN A 199 7.37 -17.89 -2.38
N GLU A 200 6.05 -17.67 -2.42
CA GLU A 200 5.32 -17.26 -3.64
C GLU A 200 5.89 -15.97 -4.23
N TYR A 201 6.13 -14.96 -3.37
CA TYR A 201 6.63 -13.66 -3.83
C TYR A 201 8.13 -13.64 -4.07
N ASN A 202 8.88 -14.50 -3.40
CA ASN A 202 10.29 -14.74 -3.71
C ASN A 202 10.43 -15.32 -5.12
N ASP A 203 9.68 -16.35 -5.45
CA ASP A 203 9.66 -16.95 -6.78
C ASP A 203 9.27 -15.92 -7.85
N TYR A 204 8.25 -15.11 -7.57
CA TYR A 204 7.83 -14.02 -8.44
C TYR A 204 8.96 -13.00 -8.67
N LEU A 205 9.66 -12.57 -7.63
CA LEU A 205 10.77 -11.62 -7.73
C LEU A 205 11.91 -12.10 -8.63
N HIS A 206 12.08 -13.43 -8.78
CA HIS A 206 13.08 -14.03 -9.64
C HIS A 206 12.58 -14.38 -11.05
N SER A 207 11.31 -14.07 -11.37
CA SER A 207 10.68 -14.40 -12.64
C SER A 207 10.79 -13.27 -13.68
N GLU A 208 10.57 -13.60 -14.96
CA GLU A 208 10.40 -12.62 -16.03
C GLU A 208 9.17 -11.74 -15.84
N ASP A 209 8.12 -12.28 -15.21
CA ASP A 209 6.91 -11.54 -14.90
C ASP A 209 7.20 -10.32 -14.02
N PHE A 210 8.13 -10.46 -13.06
CA PHE A 210 8.57 -9.32 -12.24
C PHE A 210 9.30 -8.27 -13.09
N LEU A 211 10.21 -8.67 -13.98
CA LEU A 211 10.94 -7.74 -14.85
C LEU A 211 9.97 -6.95 -15.73
N ASN A 212 9.00 -7.64 -16.35
CA ASN A 212 7.94 -7.03 -17.14
C ASN A 212 7.06 -6.07 -16.32
N ALA A 213 6.68 -6.48 -15.11
CA ALA A 213 5.85 -5.66 -14.21
C ALA A 213 6.60 -4.41 -13.77
N MET A 214 7.86 -4.55 -13.38
CA MET A 214 8.70 -3.44 -12.95
C MET A 214 8.94 -2.45 -14.09
N TYR A 215 9.16 -2.96 -15.31
CA TYR A 215 9.27 -2.12 -16.52
C TYR A 215 8.02 -1.28 -16.75
N ARG A 216 6.82 -1.89 -16.66
CA ARG A 216 5.55 -1.15 -16.77
C ARG A 216 5.41 -0.09 -15.68
N VAL A 217 5.76 -0.40 -14.44
CA VAL A 217 5.70 0.56 -13.33
C VAL A 217 6.66 1.73 -13.56
N THR A 218 7.86 1.50 -14.09
CA THR A 218 8.79 2.59 -14.43
C THR A 218 8.25 3.48 -15.54
N ILE A 219 7.56 2.92 -16.54
CA ILE A 219 6.87 3.72 -17.58
C ILE A 219 5.71 4.52 -16.97
N GLU A 220 4.85 3.90 -16.16
CA GLU A 220 3.75 4.58 -15.46
C GLU A 220 4.27 5.78 -14.65
N ASP A 221 5.37 5.58 -13.94
CA ASP A 221 6.04 6.62 -13.16
C ASP A 221 6.65 7.71 -14.04
N GLY A 222 7.26 7.34 -15.17
CA GLY A 222 7.87 8.27 -16.13
C GLY A 222 6.88 9.21 -16.81
N LEU A 223 5.64 8.78 -16.93
CA LEU A 223 4.56 9.61 -17.46
C LEU A 223 4.05 10.66 -16.45
N ASN A 224 4.46 10.56 -15.19
CA ASN A 224 4.21 11.57 -14.17
C ASN A 224 5.29 12.64 -14.20
N LYS A 225 4.94 13.92 -14.47
CA LYS A 225 5.86 15.05 -14.70
C LYS A 225 6.90 15.29 -13.59
N ASN A 226 6.66 14.79 -12.38
CA ASN A 226 7.54 14.95 -11.21
C ASN A 226 8.29 13.65 -10.85
N SER A 227 8.35 12.69 -11.76
CA SER A 227 8.92 11.38 -11.48
C SER A 227 10.43 11.35 -11.73
N ARG A 228 11.16 10.72 -10.80
CA ARG A 228 12.57 10.34 -10.97
C ARG A 228 12.70 8.93 -11.60
N SER A 229 11.81 8.57 -12.50
CA SER A 229 11.73 7.23 -13.13
C SER A 229 12.90 6.90 -14.05
N HIS A 230 13.66 7.91 -14.46
CA HIS A 230 14.88 7.74 -15.27
C HIS A 230 16.09 7.30 -14.44
N LEU A 231 16.01 7.40 -13.10
CA LEU A 231 17.11 7.01 -12.23
C LEU A 231 17.29 5.49 -12.21
N PRO A 232 18.54 4.99 -12.18
CA PRO A 232 18.81 3.56 -12.06
C PRO A 232 18.26 3.01 -10.73
N LEU A 233 17.45 1.96 -10.80
CA LEU A 233 16.86 1.36 -9.61
C LEU A 233 17.93 0.63 -8.78
N ALA A 234 18.83 -0.06 -9.45
CA ALA A 234 19.91 -0.81 -8.79
C ALA A 234 20.92 0.09 -8.08
N ASP A 235 21.16 1.30 -8.60
CA ASP A 235 22.11 2.23 -7.96
C ASP A 235 21.54 2.98 -6.76
N ALA A 236 20.24 2.82 -6.47
CA ALA A 236 19.62 3.46 -5.32
C ALA A 236 20.30 3.02 -4.01
N PRO A 237 20.79 3.96 -3.17
CA PRO A 237 21.54 3.65 -1.94
C PRO A 237 20.85 2.66 -1.02
N ILE A 238 19.53 2.71 -0.88
CA ILE A 238 18.77 1.78 -0.01
C ILE A 238 18.96 0.30 -0.40
N PHE A 239 19.24 0.01 -1.66
CA PHE A 239 19.50 -1.35 -2.14
C PHE A 239 21.01 -1.62 -2.25
N LYS A 240 21.75 -0.73 -2.89
CA LYS A 240 23.19 -0.88 -3.17
C LYS A 240 24.05 -0.89 -1.91
N GLU A 241 23.68 -0.07 -0.93
CA GLU A 241 24.37 0.15 0.34
C GLU A 241 23.49 -0.22 1.53
N ALA A 242 22.68 -1.27 1.40
CA ALA A 242 21.64 -1.63 2.36
C ALA A 242 22.13 -1.70 3.81
N GLU A 243 23.32 -2.27 4.06
CA GLU A 243 23.90 -2.36 5.41
C GLU A 243 24.17 -0.98 6.01
N THR A 244 24.81 -0.10 5.24
CA THR A 244 25.15 1.26 5.68
C THR A 244 23.90 2.09 5.92
N VAL A 245 22.93 2.06 4.98
CA VAL A 245 21.70 2.85 5.08
C VAL A 245 20.82 2.37 6.25
N MET A 246 20.68 1.05 6.44
CA MET A 246 19.88 0.51 7.55
C MET A 246 20.55 0.69 8.92
N ALA A 247 21.86 0.94 8.96
CA ALA A 247 22.61 1.26 10.20
C ALA A 247 22.55 2.74 10.57
N LEU A 248 22.06 3.63 9.71
CA LEU A 248 21.87 5.04 10.07
C LEU A 248 20.93 5.17 11.28
N PRO A 249 21.28 5.98 12.30
CA PRO A 249 20.53 6.03 13.57
C PRO A 249 19.03 6.25 13.42
N GLU A 250 18.62 7.15 12.54
CA GLU A 250 17.22 7.48 12.28
C GLU A 250 16.46 6.30 11.64
N VAL A 251 17.09 5.61 10.68
CA VAL A 251 16.50 4.46 9.96
C VAL A 251 16.43 3.25 10.88
N ALA A 252 17.52 2.96 11.60
CA ALA A 252 17.58 1.85 12.55
C ALA A 252 16.56 2.03 13.70
N THR A 253 16.42 3.23 14.24
CA THR A 253 15.42 3.55 15.28
C THR A 253 14.00 3.39 14.73
N ALA A 254 13.74 3.91 13.54
CA ALA A 254 12.43 3.76 12.89
C ALA A 254 12.06 2.27 12.71
N TYR A 255 13.01 1.41 12.30
CA TYR A 255 12.75 -0.01 12.14
C TYR A 255 12.59 -0.74 13.47
N THR A 256 13.54 -0.59 14.40
CA THR A 256 13.61 -1.40 15.63
C THR A 256 12.67 -0.93 16.75
N THR A 257 12.29 0.34 16.73
CA THR A 257 11.52 0.98 17.80
C THR A 257 10.13 1.40 17.32
N ASP A 258 10.04 2.24 16.28
CA ASP A 258 8.75 2.83 15.91
C ASP A 258 7.86 1.84 15.16
N LEU A 259 8.42 1.09 14.22
CA LEU A 259 7.70 0.03 13.52
C LEU A 259 7.24 -1.09 14.47
N LYS A 260 8.06 -1.42 15.47
CA LYS A 260 7.72 -2.43 16.50
C LYS A 260 6.47 -2.06 17.30
N LYS A 261 6.20 -0.77 17.50
CA LYS A 261 4.96 -0.29 18.17
C LYS A 261 3.72 -0.61 17.33
N LEU A 262 3.88 -0.68 16.02
CA LEU A 262 2.80 -0.96 15.07
C LEU A 262 2.62 -2.45 14.76
N THR A 263 3.46 -3.33 15.28
CA THR A 263 3.37 -4.78 15.03
C THR A 263 2.37 -5.43 15.99
N PHE A 264 1.43 -6.24 15.48
CA PHE A 264 0.42 -6.94 16.27
C PHE A 264 1.06 -7.92 17.25
N ASP A 265 1.97 -8.73 16.76
CA ASP A 265 2.76 -9.68 17.55
C ASP A 265 4.24 -9.29 17.42
N LYS A 266 4.75 -8.66 18.47
CA LYS A 266 6.14 -8.18 18.51
C LYS A 266 7.18 -9.30 18.38
N SER A 267 6.81 -10.55 18.68
CA SER A 267 7.67 -11.72 18.55
C SER A 267 7.88 -12.13 17.09
N LYS A 268 6.92 -11.78 16.21
CA LYS A 268 6.95 -12.07 14.78
C LYS A 268 7.62 -10.98 13.96
N MET A 269 8.03 -9.87 14.57
CA MET A 269 8.73 -8.83 13.84
C MET A 269 10.10 -9.35 13.39
N PRO A 270 10.40 -9.37 12.08
CA PRO A 270 11.72 -9.78 11.61
C PRO A 270 12.81 -8.87 12.19
N PRO A 271 13.94 -9.42 12.62
CA PRO A 271 15.08 -8.61 13.02
C PRO A 271 15.60 -7.78 11.84
N ILE A 272 16.28 -6.68 12.12
CA ILE A 272 16.76 -5.75 11.08
C ILE A 272 17.66 -6.44 10.05
N ASP A 273 18.43 -7.44 10.47
CA ASP A 273 19.31 -8.22 9.59
C ASP A 273 18.55 -8.92 8.46
N LYS A 274 17.32 -9.38 8.74
CA LYS A 274 16.45 -9.96 7.71
C LYS A 274 15.98 -8.92 6.70
N ALA A 275 15.74 -7.70 7.13
CA ALA A 275 15.41 -6.61 6.21
C ALA A 275 16.63 -6.25 5.33
N VAL A 276 17.81 -6.17 5.93
CA VAL A 276 19.08 -5.96 5.19
C VAL A 276 19.33 -7.07 4.18
N GLU A 277 19.14 -8.34 4.57
CA GLU A 277 19.25 -9.50 3.67
C GLU A 277 18.32 -9.36 2.46
N ALA A 278 17.05 -9.02 2.70
CA ALA A 278 16.06 -8.84 1.63
C ALA A 278 16.47 -7.71 0.68
N LEU A 279 16.88 -6.54 1.20
CA LEU A 279 17.34 -5.41 0.38
C LEU A 279 18.57 -5.74 -0.46
N LYS A 280 19.55 -6.46 0.10
CA LYS A 280 20.76 -6.92 -0.63
C LYS A 280 20.41 -7.89 -1.76
N ASN A 281 19.43 -8.76 -1.56
CA ASN A 281 19.00 -9.66 -2.61
C ASN A 281 18.13 -8.96 -3.65
N LEU A 282 17.29 -8.01 -3.24
CA LEU A 282 16.58 -7.12 -4.16
C LEU A 282 17.57 -6.32 -5.03
N TYR A 283 18.69 -5.83 -4.48
CA TYR A 283 19.76 -5.21 -5.28
C TYR A 283 20.19 -6.11 -6.45
N LYS A 284 20.49 -7.39 -6.19
CA LYS A 284 20.91 -8.34 -7.25
C LYS A 284 19.83 -8.52 -8.32
N ILE A 285 18.56 -8.53 -7.92
CA ILE A 285 17.42 -8.63 -8.83
C ILE A 285 17.30 -7.35 -9.66
N LEU A 286 17.47 -6.17 -9.05
CA LEU A 286 17.42 -4.90 -9.74
C LEU A 286 18.58 -4.69 -10.71
N VAL A 287 19.77 -5.23 -10.44
CA VAL A 287 20.87 -5.27 -11.42
C VAL A 287 20.46 -6.04 -12.68
N LYS A 288 19.80 -7.21 -12.52
CA LYS A 288 19.27 -7.96 -13.66
C LYS A 288 18.19 -7.17 -14.40
N PHE A 289 17.34 -6.46 -13.67
CA PHE A 289 16.32 -5.59 -14.26
C PHE A 289 16.92 -4.46 -15.09
N GLU A 290 18.01 -3.82 -14.64
CA GLU A 290 18.67 -2.76 -15.42
C GLU A 290 19.24 -3.29 -16.74
N ILE A 291 19.78 -4.51 -16.74
CA ILE A 291 20.22 -5.19 -17.98
C ILE A 291 19.02 -5.43 -18.89
N TYR A 292 17.92 -5.99 -18.36
CA TYR A 292 16.69 -6.26 -19.11
C TYR A 292 16.08 -4.98 -19.72
N ARG A 293 16.08 -3.86 -18.98
CA ARG A 293 15.51 -2.59 -19.44
C ARG A 293 16.27 -1.94 -20.59
N ASN A 294 17.58 -2.21 -20.69
CA ASN A 294 18.46 -1.62 -21.68
C ASN A 294 18.57 -2.43 -22.99
N HIS A 295 17.91 -3.59 -23.06
CA HIS A 295 17.76 -4.43 -24.25
C HIS A 295 16.34 -4.36 -24.80
#